data_e10691fd9017127892c00e92e8f2ca5e
#
_entry.id   e10691fd9017127892c00e92e8f2ca5e
#
_cell.length_a   1.000
_cell.length_b   1.000
_cell.length_c   1.000
_cell.angle_alpha   90.00
_cell.angle_beta   90.00
_cell.angle_gamma   90.00
#
_symmetry.space_group_name_H-M   'P 1'
#
loop_
_entity.id
_entity.type
_entity.pdbx_description
1 polymer ?
#
loop_
_entity_poly.entity_id
_entity_poly.type
_entity_poly.pdbx_seq_one_letter_code
_entity_poly.pdbx_strand_id
1 'polypeptide(L)'
;NLLRAIQAQQHLLRLSVWGIRQLRARLQALETLIQNQQRLNLWGCKGKMICYTSVPWNTSWGNYNDSIWDKYTWQQWDREIDNVSYIIYEKIQEAQDQQEKNVKALLELDEW
;
A
#
# COMPACT_ATOMS: atom_id res chain seq x y z
N ASN A 1 46.40 -23.54 -0.39
CA ASN A 1 46.43 -22.75 0.80
C ASN A 1 45.05 -22.54 1.35
N LEU A 2 44.74 -23.19 2.49
CA LEU A 2 43.41 -23.23 3.09
C LEU A 2 42.93 -21.85 3.56
N LEU A 3 43.80 -21.01 4.07
CA LEU A 3 43.44 -19.71 4.54
C LEU A 3 42.91 -18.81 3.42
N ARG A 4 43.55 -18.83 2.27
CA ARG A 4 43.09 -18.08 1.09
C ARG A 4 41.76 -18.60 0.55
N ALA A 5 41.57 -19.94 0.57
CA ALA A 5 40.32 -20.55 0.16
C ALA A 5 39.16 -20.13 1.09
N ILE A 6 39.39 -20.12 2.39
CA ILE A 6 38.40 -19.69 3.38
C ILE A 6 38.04 -18.20 3.19
N GLN A 7 39.04 -17.34 2.99
CA GLN A 7 38.82 -15.91 2.75
C GLN A 7 38.04 -15.66 1.47
N ALA A 8 38.33 -16.41 0.38
CA ALA A 8 37.61 -16.33 -0.86
C ALA A 8 36.14 -16.75 -0.70
N GLN A 9 35.91 -17.85 0.03
CA GLN A 9 34.54 -18.30 0.34
C GLN A 9 33.74 -17.28 1.17
N GLN A 10 34.38 -16.69 2.17
CA GLN A 10 33.73 -15.64 2.98
C GLN A 10 33.37 -14.43 2.13
N HIS A 11 34.23 -14.02 1.22
CA HIS A 11 33.95 -12.93 0.30
C HIS A 11 32.76 -13.25 -0.61
N LEU A 12 32.72 -14.45 -1.18
CA LEU A 12 31.60 -14.92 -2.00
C LEU A 12 30.30 -14.98 -1.22
N LEU A 13 30.34 -15.46 0.05
CA LEU A 13 29.17 -15.48 0.93
C LEU A 13 28.63 -14.08 1.20
N ARG A 14 29.50 -13.10 1.45
CA ARG A 14 29.09 -11.70 1.64
C ARG A 14 28.41 -11.13 0.41
N LEU A 15 28.96 -11.39 -0.77
CA LEU A 15 28.36 -10.97 -2.03
C LEU A 15 27.01 -11.63 -2.27
N SER A 16 26.89 -12.93 -1.92
CA SER A 16 25.63 -13.66 -2.05
C SER A 16 24.55 -13.11 -1.12
N VAL A 17 24.89 -12.83 0.14
CA VAL A 17 23.98 -12.22 1.11
C VAL A 17 23.55 -10.83 0.65
N TRP A 18 24.49 -10.03 0.16
CA TRP A 18 24.18 -8.71 -0.40
C TRP A 18 23.23 -8.81 -1.58
N GLY A 19 23.50 -9.73 -2.50
CA GLY A 19 22.65 -9.99 -3.67
C GLY A 19 21.23 -10.41 -3.28
N ILE A 20 21.11 -11.30 -2.29
CA ILE A 20 19.81 -11.73 -1.75
C ILE A 20 19.05 -10.55 -1.17
N ARG A 21 19.71 -9.68 -0.40
CA ARG A 21 19.08 -8.47 0.15
C ARG A 21 18.59 -7.52 -0.94
N GLN A 22 19.36 -7.35 -2.00
CA GLN A 22 18.98 -6.54 -3.16
C GLN A 22 17.76 -7.12 -3.87
N LEU A 23 17.75 -8.43 -4.12
CA LEU A 23 16.61 -9.11 -4.73
C LEU A 23 15.36 -9.02 -3.86
N ARG A 24 15.51 -9.19 -2.55
CA ARG A 24 14.40 -9.04 -1.59
C ARG A 24 13.80 -7.65 -1.65
N ALA A 25 14.64 -6.61 -1.65
CA ALA A 25 14.18 -5.23 -1.74
C ALA A 25 13.42 -4.97 -3.05
N ARG A 26 13.92 -5.51 -4.18
CA ARG A 26 13.26 -5.40 -5.48
C ARG A 26 11.93 -6.12 -5.51
N LEU A 27 11.85 -7.32 -4.92
CA LEU A 27 10.61 -8.08 -4.81
C LEU A 27 9.57 -7.35 -3.96
N GLN A 28 9.99 -6.78 -2.84
CA GLN A 28 9.11 -5.97 -1.99
C GLN A 28 8.56 -4.74 -2.73
N ALA A 29 9.40 -4.07 -3.52
CA ALA A 29 8.98 -2.94 -4.33
C ALA A 29 7.95 -3.35 -5.39
N LEU A 30 8.16 -4.47 -6.07
CA LEU A 30 7.21 -5.03 -7.05
C LEU A 30 5.90 -5.45 -6.38
N GLU A 31 5.96 -6.10 -5.24
CA GLU A 31 4.79 -6.51 -4.48
C GLU A 31 3.94 -5.31 -4.08
N THR A 32 4.56 -4.26 -3.58
CA THR A 32 3.87 -3.01 -3.23
C THR A 32 3.22 -2.38 -4.46
N LEU A 33 3.92 -2.36 -5.59
CA LEU A 33 3.38 -1.84 -6.84
C LEU A 33 2.16 -2.64 -7.28
N ILE A 34 2.21 -3.97 -7.23
CA ILE A 34 1.09 -4.84 -7.59
C ILE A 34 -0.10 -4.58 -6.67
N GLN A 35 0.12 -4.49 -5.36
CA GLN A 35 -0.94 -4.19 -4.39
C GLN A 35 -1.61 -2.86 -4.68
N ASN A 36 -0.83 -1.82 -4.97
CA ASN A 36 -1.35 -0.51 -5.29
C ASN A 36 -2.17 -0.51 -6.58
N GLN A 37 -1.72 -1.23 -7.61
CA GLN A 37 -2.46 -1.37 -8.86
C GLN A 37 -3.77 -2.14 -8.65
N GLN A 38 -3.77 -3.19 -7.85
CA GLN A 38 -4.97 -3.93 -7.51
C GLN A 38 -6.00 -3.04 -6.80
N ARG A 39 -5.56 -2.21 -5.84
CA ARG A 39 -6.44 -1.25 -5.17
C ARG A 39 -7.06 -0.27 -6.15
N LEU A 40 -6.27 0.31 -7.04
CA LEU A 40 -6.78 1.22 -8.07
C LEU A 40 -7.81 0.55 -8.98
N ASN A 41 -7.58 -0.69 -9.36
CA ASN A 41 -8.52 -1.46 -10.17
C ASN A 41 -9.84 -1.70 -9.43
N LEU A 42 -9.75 -2.12 -8.15
CA LEU A 42 -10.92 -2.37 -7.31
C LEU A 42 -11.72 -1.10 -7.03
N TRP A 43 -11.08 0.06 -6.98
CA TRP A 43 -11.73 1.35 -6.78
C TRP A 43 -12.29 1.97 -8.07
N GLY A 44 -12.13 1.29 -9.20
CA GLY A 44 -12.56 1.81 -10.50
C GLY A 44 -11.65 2.89 -11.06
N CYS A 45 -10.40 2.93 -10.61
CA CYS A 45 -9.42 3.96 -10.98
C CYS A 45 -8.36 3.48 -11.96
N LYS A 46 -8.58 2.34 -12.60
CA LYS A 46 -7.62 1.76 -13.55
C LYS A 46 -7.29 2.74 -14.69
N GLY A 47 -6.00 3.00 -14.88
CA GLY A 47 -5.52 3.86 -15.95
C GLY A 47 -5.72 5.35 -15.73
N LYS A 48 -6.19 5.77 -14.56
CA LYS A 48 -6.41 7.18 -14.23
C LYS A 48 -5.27 7.73 -13.40
N MET A 49 -4.79 8.92 -13.74
CA MET A 49 -3.80 9.64 -12.92
C MET A 49 -4.44 10.30 -11.71
N ILE A 50 -5.67 10.78 -11.88
CA ILE A 50 -6.47 11.39 -10.82
C ILE A 50 -7.80 10.64 -10.80
N CYS A 51 -8.20 10.24 -9.60
CA CYS A 51 -9.43 9.50 -9.40
C CYS A 51 -10.12 10.03 -8.14
N TYR A 52 -11.41 10.29 -8.25
CA TYR A 52 -12.21 10.80 -7.14
C TYR A 52 -13.01 9.68 -6.51
N THR A 53 -13.26 9.81 -5.23
CA THR A 53 -14.12 8.90 -4.49
C THR A 53 -15.35 9.66 -3.97
N SER A 54 -16.44 8.95 -3.76
CA SER A 54 -17.65 9.48 -3.13
C SER A 54 -17.57 9.49 -1.59
N VAL A 55 -16.49 8.98 -1.01
CA VAL A 55 -16.32 8.92 0.44
C VAL A 55 -16.02 10.30 0.99
N PRO A 56 -16.86 10.84 1.90
CA PRO A 56 -16.55 12.12 2.54
C PRO A 56 -15.38 11.97 3.51
N TRP A 57 -14.58 13.03 3.63
CA TRP A 57 -13.49 13.06 4.61
C TRP A 57 -14.07 13.07 6.03
N ASN A 58 -13.64 12.11 6.83
CA ASN A 58 -14.00 12.11 8.25
C ASN A 58 -12.99 12.95 9.02
N THR A 59 -13.47 13.96 9.73
CA THR A 59 -12.62 14.90 10.47
C THR A 59 -11.76 14.23 11.54
N SER A 60 -12.17 13.05 12.02
CA SER A 60 -11.38 12.27 12.98
C SER A 60 -10.09 11.70 12.41
N TRP A 61 -9.97 11.60 11.08
CA TRP A 61 -8.79 11.01 10.44
C TRP A 61 -7.55 11.90 10.49
N GLY A 62 -7.73 13.20 10.62
CA GLY A 62 -6.63 14.16 10.63
C GLY A 62 -6.66 15.11 11.82
N ASN A 63 -7.34 14.76 12.89
CA ASN A 63 -7.49 15.63 14.06
C ASN A 63 -6.27 15.53 14.99
N TYR A 64 -5.12 15.97 14.49
CA TYR A 64 -3.87 15.98 15.25
C TYR A 64 -3.57 17.38 15.75
N ASN A 65 -3.26 17.48 17.06
CA ASN A 65 -2.74 18.71 17.66
C ASN A 65 -1.28 18.95 17.27
N ASP A 66 -0.84 20.21 17.28
CA ASP A 66 0.57 20.56 17.03
C ASP A 66 1.54 19.84 17.99
N SER A 67 1.06 19.48 19.20
CA SER A 67 1.85 18.73 20.18
C SER A 67 2.20 17.30 19.74
N ILE A 68 1.50 16.74 18.74
CA ILE A 68 1.76 15.38 18.24
C ILE A 68 3.07 15.32 17.46
N TRP A 69 3.40 16.39 16.75
CA TRP A 69 4.67 16.49 16.02
C TRP A 69 5.88 16.34 16.93
N ASP A 70 5.74 16.74 18.19
CA ASP A 70 6.79 16.65 19.20
C ASP A 70 6.78 15.33 19.96
N LYS A 71 5.64 14.62 20.00
CA LYS A 71 5.44 13.40 20.81
C LYS A 71 5.69 12.10 20.05
N TYR A 72 5.47 12.07 18.75
CA TYR A 72 5.60 10.84 17.98
C TYR A 72 7.00 10.69 17.39
N THR A 73 7.55 9.48 17.57
CA THR A 73 8.70 9.04 16.78
C THR A 73 8.25 8.74 15.35
N TRP A 74 9.19 8.68 14.41
CA TRP A 74 8.90 8.30 13.03
C TRP A 74 8.20 6.94 12.92
N GLN A 75 8.55 6.00 13.79
CA GLN A 75 7.92 4.67 13.81
C GLN A 75 6.46 4.73 14.27
N GLN A 76 6.17 5.54 15.28
CA GLN A 76 4.80 5.75 15.76
C GLN A 76 3.94 6.46 14.71
N TRP A 77 4.52 7.45 14.06
CA TRP A 77 3.87 8.18 12.97
C TRP A 77 3.54 7.26 11.79
N ASP A 78 4.48 6.41 11.35
CA ASP A 78 4.27 5.43 10.30
C ASP A 78 3.10 4.50 10.62
N ARG A 79 3.02 3.98 11.84
CA ARG A 79 1.90 3.13 12.26
C ARG A 79 0.56 3.85 12.22
N GLU A 80 0.54 5.09 12.67
CA GLU A 80 -0.66 5.91 12.67
C GLU A 80 -1.16 6.15 11.25
N ILE A 81 -0.26 6.51 10.34
CA ILE A 81 -0.58 6.71 8.93
C ILE A 81 -1.04 5.41 8.27
N ASP A 82 -0.41 4.29 8.55
CA ASP A 82 -0.81 2.98 8.02
C ASP A 82 -2.22 2.60 8.49
N ASN A 83 -2.51 2.77 9.77
CA ASN A 83 -3.82 2.47 10.34
C ASN A 83 -4.93 3.34 9.73
N VAL A 84 -4.70 4.64 9.62
CA VAL A 84 -5.67 5.57 9.02
C VAL A 84 -5.83 5.26 7.53
N SER A 85 -4.75 5.00 6.82
CA SER A 85 -4.79 4.63 5.40
C SER A 85 -5.61 3.38 5.17
N TYR A 86 -5.45 2.36 6.00
CA TYR A 86 -6.21 1.13 5.91
C TYR A 86 -7.72 1.36 6.06
N ILE A 87 -8.11 2.17 7.04
CA ILE A 87 -9.51 2.54 7.26
C ILE A 87 -10.07 3.27 6.04
N ILE A 88 -9.33 4.21 5.48
CA ILE A 88 -9.73 4.98 4.30
C ILE A 88 -9.89 4.05 3.09
N TYR A 89 -8.95 3.11 2.89
CA TYR A 89 -9.01 2.14 1.79
C TYR A 89 -10.24 1.24 1.88
N GLU A 90 -10.58 0.79 3.08
CA GLU A 90 -11.81 0.01 3.29
C GLU A 90 -13.06 0.81 2.94
N LYS A 91 -13.12 2.08 3.35
CA LYS A 91 -14.26 2.95 3.05
C LYS A 91 -14.41 3.21 1.55
N ILE A 92 -13.31 3.41 0.85
CA ILE A 92 -13.30 3.58 -0.61
C ILE A 92 -13.81 2.30 -1.29
N GLN A 93 -13.34 1.13 -0.85
CA GLN A 93 -13.77 -0.16 -1.39
C GLN A 93 -15.25 -0.39 -1.18
N GLU A 94 -15.77 -0.13 0.02
CA GLU A 94 -17.20 -0.25 0.34
C GLU A 94 -18.06 0.67 -0.55
N ALA A 95 -17.62 1.90 -0.74
CA ALA A 95 -18.32 2.86 -1.59
C ALA A 95 -18.34 2.42 -3.06
N GLN A 96 -17.25 1.87 -3.56
CA GLN A 96 -17.16 1.35 -4.93
C GLN A 96 -18.07 0.13 -5.11
N ASP A 97 -18.06 -0.79 -4.16
CA ASP A 97 -18.92 -1.98 -4.18
C ASP A 97 -20.40 -1.59 -4.18
N GLN A 98 -20.77 -0.61 -3.38
CA GLN A 98 -22.14 -0.10 -3.32
C GLN A 98 -22.55 0.56 -4.64
N GLN A 99 -21.64 1.35 -5.23
CA GLN A 99 -21.87 2.00 -6.51
C GLN A 99 -22.10 0.97 -7.65
N GLU A 100 -21.28 -0.07 -7.68
CA GLU A 100 -21.42 -1.16 -8.67
C GLU A 100 -22.75 -1.89 -8.51
N LYS A 101 -23.17 -2.17 -7.29
CA LYS A 101 -24.48 -2.75 -7.00
C LYS A 101 -25.64 -1.86 -7.46
N ASN A 102 -25.53 -0.56 -7.22
CA ASN A 102 -26.53 0.41 -7.63
C ASN A 102 -26.65 0.50 -9.14
N VAL A 103 -25.54 0.53 -9.86
CA VAL A 103 -25.52 0.53 -11.33
C VAL A 103 -26.15 -0.74 -11.88
N LYS A 104 -25.82 -1.89 -11.31
CA LYS A 104 -26.41 -3.17 -11.71
C LYS A 104 -27.91 -3.19 -11.48
N ALA A 105 -28.38 -2.71 -10.35
CA ALA A 105 -29.81 -2.62 -10.04
C ALA A 105 -30.55 -1.72 -11.03
N LEU A 106 -29.97 -0.55 -11.39
CA LEU A 106 -30.54 0.35 -12.39
C LEU A 106 -30.62 -0.29 -13.77
N LEU A 107 -29.58 -1.01 -14.18
CA LEU A 107 -29.60 -1.73 -15.47
C LEU A 107 -30.66 -2.84 -15.51
N GLU A 108 -30.85 -3.55 -14.42
CA GLU A 108 -31.91 -4.55 -14.30
C GLU A 108 -33.30 -3.93 -14.38
N LEU A 109 -33.50 -2.73 -13.82
CA LEU A 109 -34.76 -1.99 -13.94
C LEU A 109 -35.05 -1.54 -15.40
N ASP A 110 -34.02 -1.14 -16.14
CA ASP A 110 -34.15 -0.72 -17.53
C ASP A 110 -34.56 -1.88 -18.46
N GLU A 111 -34.27 -3.13 -18.10
CA GLU A 111 -34.68 -4.31 -18.85
C GLU A 111 -36.17 -4.66 -18.64
N TRP A 112 -36.81 -4.07 -17.68
CA TRP A 112 -38.25 -4.24 -17.44
C TRP A 112 -39.05 -3.25 -18.28
#